data_6c5ea2d941495775a793179bdc126328
#
_entry.id   6c5ea2d941495775a793179bdc126328
#
_cell.length_a   1.000
_cell.length_b   1.000
_cell.length_c   1.000
_cell.angle_alpha   90.00
_cell.angle_beta   90.00
_cell.angle_gamma   90.00
#
_symmetry.space_group_name_H-M   'P 1'
#
loop_
_entity.id
_entity.type
_entity.pdbx_description
1 polymer ?
#
loop_
_entity_poly.entity_id
_entity_poly.type
_entity_poly.pdbx_seq_one_letter_code
_entity_poly.pdbx_strand_id
1 'polypeptide(L)'
;LHQSCIAGNGTFSNEKEHGDWITGSFVMDGQKTARMGTKYVQDNVGIFLDFLTPELYLIEIVRTKDRTNRGMEPKYYLMDIAIAVDDNNSYKFEAKCAEDETVSECFVPQSKNDELVKLFKSGNKVNFKIGNLDLYFSLSGFSKAFSRASRLVK
;
A
#
# COMPACT_ATOMS: atom_id res chain seq x y z
N LEU A 1 8.05 7.54 5.33
CA LEU A 1 6.83 7.41 4.65
C LEU A 1 5.99 8.61 4.78
N HIS A 2 5.74 9.15 3.88
CA HIS A 2 5.04 10.19 4.03
C HIS A 2 4.01 10.34 3.46
N GLN A 3 3.53 10.34 3.30
CA GLN A 3 2.62 10.61 2.94
C GLN A 3 1.85 10.71 2.44
N SER A 4 1.42 10.48 2.28
CA SER A 4 0.30 10.49 2.03
C SER A 4 -0.19 11.25 1.17
N CYS A 5 0.31 11.25 0.16
CA CYS A 5 -0.12 11.94 -0.87
C CYS A 5 -1.40 11.59 -1.32
N ILE A 6 -1.84 10.38 -1.18
CA ILE A 6 -3.07 10.04 -1.70
C ILE A 6 -4.14 10.44 -0.90
N ALA A 7 -4.01 10.64 0.27
CA ALA A 7 -5.15 10.86 1.09
C ALA A 7 -5.62 12.27 1.15
N GLY A 8 -5.08 13.15 0.40
CA GLY A 8 -5.53 14.52 0.36
C GLY A 8 -5.33 15.24 1.68
N ASN A 9 -6.38 15.77 2.26
CA ASN A 9 -6.31 16.65 3.43
C ASN A 9 -6.30 15.91 4.77
N GLY A 10 -5.76 14.70 4.83
CA GLY A 10 -5.72 13.96 6.06
C GLY A 10 -4.57 14.34 6.97
N THR A 11 -4.71 14.03 8.25
CA THR A 11 -3.67 14.20 9.26
C THR A 11 -3.19 12.84 9.74
N PHE A 12 -1.88 12.62 9.69
CA PHE A 12 -1.27 11.36 10.12
C PHE A 12 -0.67 11.53 11.50
N SER A 13 -0.95 10.60 12.41
CA SER A 13 -0.52 10.68 13.80
C SER A 13 -0.20 9.30 14.37
N ASN A 14 0.36 9.28 15.57
CA ASN A 14 0.69 8.03 16.28
C ASN A 14 1.58 7.08 15.46
N GLU A 15 2.54 7.63 14.74
CA GLU A 15 3.44 6.81 13.95
C GLU A 15 4.29 5.90 14.81
N LYS A 16 4.48 4.67 14.34
CA LYS A 16 5.36 3.71 14.99
C LYS A 16 5.98 2.79 13.95
N GLU A 17 7.27 2.52 14.12
CA GLU A 17 7.98 1.61 13.24
C GLU A 17 7.92 0.18 13.76
N HIS A 18 7.82 -0.78 12.83
CA HIS A 18 7.82 -2.20 13.08
C HIS A 18 8.72 -2.84 12.02
N GLY A 19 10.01 -3.03 12.34
CA GLY A 19 10.94 -3.49 11.31
C GLY A 19 10.95 -2.54 10.12
N ASP A 20 10.61 -3.03 8.95
CA ASP A 20 10.60 -2.25 7.71
C ASP A 20 9.22 -1.71 7.35
N TRP A 21 8.31 -1.66 8.32
CA TRP A 21 6.95 -1.15 8.16
C TRP A 21 6.64 -0.06 9.18
N ILE A 22 5.76 0.87 8.81
CA ILE A 22 5.32 1.97 9.67
C ILE A 22 3.80 1.92 9.78
N THR A 23 3.29 2.19 10.98
CA THR A 23 1.85 2.29 11.22
C THR A 23 1.51 3.66 11.77
N GLY A 24 0.27 4.09 11.55
CA GLY A 24 -0.24 5.32 12.14
C GLY A 24 -1.74 5.45 11.99
N SER A 25 -2.31 6.39 12.71
CA SER A 25 -3.71 6.78 12.57
C SER A 25 -3.82 7.87 11.53
N PHE A 26 -4.91 7.84 10.78
CA PHE A 26 -5.17 8.83 9.75
C PHE A 26 -6.61 9.34 9.91
N VAL A 27 -6.77 10.67 9.87
CA VAL A 27 -8.09 11.29 9.94
C VAL A 27 -8.30 12.08 8.67
N MET A 28 -9.37 11.74 7.95
CA MET A 28 -9.75 12.43 6.73
C MET A 28 -11.24 12.75 6.80
N ASP A 29 -11.58 14.02 6.66
CA ASP A 29 -12.95 14.51 6.74
C ASP A 29 -13.68 14.04 8.01
N GLY A 30 -12.95 14.04 9.14
CA GLY A 30 -13.51 13.62 10.43
C GLY A 30 -13.58 12.12 10.64
N GLN A 31 -13.27 11.32 9.63
CA GLN A 31 -13.30 9.86 9.74
C GLN A 31 -11.91 9.32 10.08
N LYS A 32 -11.85 8.52 11.15
CA LYS A 32 -10.60 7.92 11.60
C LYS A 32 -10.37 6.59 10.87
N THR A 33 -9.17 6.48 10.27
CA THR A 33 -8.69 5.25 9.66
C THR A 33 -7.31 4.94 10.21
N ALA A 34 -6.75 3.81 9.87
CA ALA A 34 -5.36 3.49 10.18
C ALA A 34 -4.65 3.08 8.90
N ARG A 35 -3.36 3.34 8.90
CA ARG A 35 -2.53 3.00 7.73
C ARG A 35 -1.28 2.29 8.18
N MET A 36 -0.87 1.29 7.43
CA MET A 36 0.47 0.75 7.51
C MET A 36 1.11 0.82 6.12
N GLY A 37 2.41 1.01 6.09
CA GLY A 37 3.11 1.11 4.80
C GLY A 37 4.57 0.75 4.93
N THR A 38 5.21 0.56 3.79
CA THR A 38 6.64 0.26 3.73
C THR A 38 7.45 1.46 4.20
N LYS A 39 8.44 1.21 5.05
CA LYS A 39 9.34 2.25 5.55
C LYS A 39 10.22 2.81 4.44
N TYR A 40 10.60 1.95 3.50
CA TYR A 40 11.44 2.32 2.37
C TYR A 40 10.67 2.18 1.06
N VAL A 41 10.90 3.11 0.15
CA VAL A 41 10.34 3.05 -1.19
C VAL A 41 11.37 2.49 -2.16
N GLN A 42 10.91 1.94 -3.29
CA GLN A 42 11.76 1.49 -4.36
C GLN A 42 11.20 2.06 -5.66
N ASP A 43 12.01 2.78 -6.43
CA ASP A 43 11.56 3.51 -7.63
C ASP A 43 10.37 4.42 -7.35
N ASN A 44 10.38 5.07 -6.19
CA ASN A 44 9.29 5.92 -5.68
C ASN A 44 7.98 5.15 -5.45
N VAL A 45 8.05 3.84 -5.32
CA VAL A 45 6.87 3.00 -5.05
C VAL A 45 6.90 2.52 -3.61
N GLY A 46 5.78 2.64 -2.93
CA GLY A 46 5.54 2.07 -1.61
C GLY A 46 4.27 1.23 -1.61
N ILE A 47 4.16 0.36 -0.64
CA ILE A 47 2.98 -0.48 -0.43
C ILE A 47 2.29 -0.02 0.83
N PHE A 48 0.97 0.19 0.74
CA PHE A 48 0.16 0.66 1.87
C PHE A 48 -1.03 -0.25 2.09
N LEU A 49 -1.41 -0.40 3.34
CA LEU A 49 -2.70 -1.00 3.71
C LEU A 49 -3.46 0.06 4.49
N ASP A 50 -4.65 0.41 4.00
CA ASP A 50 -5.53 1.36 4.66
C ASP A 50 -6.69 0.62 5.29
N PHE A 51 -6.82 0.72 6.61
CA PHE A 51 -7.85 0.04 7.38
C PHE A 51 -9.02 0.97 7.63
N LEU A 52 -10.18 0.58 7.12
CA LEU A 52 -11.44 1.27 7.35
C LEU A 52 -12.10 0.72 8.62
N THR A 53 -12.00 -0.57 8.84
CA THR A 53 -12.36 -1.28 10.07
C THR A 53 -11.26 -2.28 10.37
N PRO A 54 -11.24 -2.94 11.54
CA PRO A 54 -10.24 -3.97 11.82
C PRO A 54 -10.19 -5.09 10.78
N GLU A 55 -11.31 -5.38 10.11
CA GLU A 55 -11.42 -6.46 9.14
C GLU A 55 -11.47 -5.99 7.69
N LEU A 56 -11.71 -4.71 7.45
CA LEU A 56 -11.85 -4.17 6.09
C LEU A 56 -10.71 -3.23 5.77
N TYR A 57 -9.87 -3.64 4.87
CA TYR A 57 -8.70 -2.86 4.48
C TYR A 57 -8.47 -2.93 2.97
N LEU A 58 -7.78 -1.92 2.45
CA LEU A 58 -7.38 -1.83 1.05
C LEU A 58 -5.87 -2.03 0.98
N ILE A 59 -5.41 -2.80 0.01
CA ILE A 59 -3.98 -2.92 -0.29
C ILE A 59 -3.70 -2.07 -1.52
N GLU A 60 -2.81 -1.10 -1.36
CA GLU A 60 -2.51 -0.12 -2.37
C GLU A 60 -1.04 -0.14 -2.74
N ILE A 61 -0.76 -0.01 -4.02
CA ILE A 61 0.59 0.16 -4.54
C ILE A 61 0.65 1.58 -5.07
N VAL A 62 1.49 2.41 -4.46
CA VAL A 62 1.51 3.84 -4.73
C VAL A 62 2.87 4.28 -5.25
N ARG A 63 2.88 4.97 -6.38
CA ARG A 63 4.08 5.57 -6.94
C ARG A 63 3.92 7.08 -6.96
N THR A 64 4.86 7.78 -6.33
CA THR A 64 4.90 9.24 -6.40
C THR A 64 5.60 9.67 -7.68
N LYS A 65 5.16 10.77 -8.25
CA LYS A 65 5.66 11.28 -9.51
C LYS A 65 6.21 12.68 -9.34
N ASP A 66 7.17 13.03 -10.21
CA ASP A 66 7.60 14.42 -10.31
C ASP A 66 6.43 15.22 -10.86
N ARG A 67 6.30 16.46 -10.41
CA ARG A 67 5.21 17.33 -10.86
C ARG A 67 5.46 17.90 -12.24
N THR A 68 5.84 17.05 -13.18
CA THR A 68 6.11 17.49 -14.54
C THR A 68 4.85 17.61 -15.39
N ASN A 69 3.78 16.91 -14.99
CA ASN A 69 2.53 16.88 -15.73
C ASN A 69 1.42 17.68 -15.04
N ARG A 70 1.70 18.94 -14.74
CA ARG A 70 0.73 19.82 -14.08
C ARG A 70 -0.54 19.97 -14.90
N GLY A 71 -1.69 19.95 -14.22
CA GLY A 71 -2.97 20.08 -14.88
C GLY A 71 -3.45 18.83 -15.57
N MET A 72 -2.80 17.70 -15.32
CA MET A 72 -3.22 16.43 -15.89
C MET A 72 -4.57 16.01 -15.32
N GLU A 73 -5.51 15.67 -16.20
CA GLU A 73 -6.78 15.12 -15.78
C GLU A 73 -6.56 13.73 -15.15
N PRO A 74 -7.27 13.36 -14.09
CA PRO A 74 -7.17 12.02 -13.54
C PRO A 74 -7.50 10.96 -14.57
N LYS A 75 -6.69 9.91 -14.60
CA LYS A 75 -6.89 8.76 -15.48
C LYS A 75 -7.19 7.53 -14.66
N TYR A 76 -8.05 6.67 -15.18
CA TYR A 76 -8.37 5.38 -14.58
C TYR A 76 -8.05 4.29 -15.59
N TYR A 77 -7.37 3.25 -15.15
CA TYR A 77 -6.93 2.18 -16.03
C TYR A 77 -6.79 0.86 -15.28
N LEU A 78 -6.64 -0.22 -16.03
CA LEU A 78 -6.39 -1.55 -15.48
C LEU A 78 -4.94 -1.92 -15.75
N MET A 79 -4.33 -2.64 -14.82
CA MET A 79 -2.95 -3.06 -14.96
C MET A 79 -2.76 -4.47 -14.40
N ASP A 80 -2.05 -5.31 -15.13
CA ASP A 80 -1.71 -6.64 -14.64
C ASP A 80 -0.56 -6.53 -13.63
N ILE A 81 -0.76 -7.17 -12.49
CA ILE A 81 0.22 -7.19 -11.41
C ILE A 81 0.48 -8.64 -11.03
N ALA A 82 1.75 -8.98 -10.81
CA ALA A 82 2.14 -10.27 -10.27
C ALA A 82 2.84 -10.06 -8.93
N ILE A 83 2.44 -10.82 -7.92
CA ILE A 83 3.00 -10.76 -6.57
C ILE A 83 3.53 -12.14 -6.19
N ALA A 84 4.77 -12.21 -5.76
CA ALA A 84 5.39 -13.43 -5.26
C ALA A 84 6.02 -13.18 -3.89
N VAL A 85 5.81 -14.12 -2.96
CA VAL A 85 6.41 -14.06 -1.63
C VAL A 85 7.52 -15.10 -1.56
N ASP A 86 8.73 -14.69 -1.16
CA ASP A 86 9.91 -15.54 -1.04
C ASP A 86 10.23 -16.32 -2.33
N ASP A 87 10.00 -15.67 -3.49
CA ASP A 87 10.25 -16.26 -4.81
C ASP A 87 9.45 -17.52 -5.11
N ASN A 88 8.33 -17.71 -4.41
CA ASN A 88 7.41 -18.80 -4.68
C ASN A 88 6.48 -18.44 -5.85
N ASN A 89 5.52 -19.30 -6.15
CA ASN A 89 4.57 -19.09 -7.23
C ASN A 89 3.90 -17.73 -7.09
N SER A 90 3.83 -17.00 -8.19
CA SER A 90 3.24 -15.66 -8.16
C SER A 90 1.72 -15.73 -8.31
N TYR A 91 1.07 -14.77 -7.66
CA TYR A 91 -0.35 -14.49 -7.84
C TYR A 91 -0.47 -13.40 -8.87
N LYS A 92 -1.24 -13.64 -9.91
CA LYS A 92 -1.46 -12.68 -10.99
C LYS A 92 -2.91 -12.21 -10.94
N PHE A 93 -3.10 -10.91 -11.07
CA PHE A 93 -4.44 -10.33 -11.11
C PHE A 93 -4.42 -8.99 -11.82
N GLU A 94 -5.61 -8.54 -12.20
CA GLU A 94 -5.80 -7.24 -12.80
C GLU A 94 -6.18 -6.26 -11.71
N ALA A 95 -5.42 -5.19 -11.58
CA ALA A 95 -5.66 -4.15 -10.59
C ALA A 95 -6.32 -2.95 -11.22
N LYS A 96 -7.20 -2.30 -10.48
CA LYS A 96 -7.77 -1.00 -10.85
C LYS A 96 -6.82 0.07 -10.38
N CYS A 97 -6.42 0.96 -11.29
CA CYS A 97 -5.45 2.00 -11.02
C CYS A 97 -6.03 3.37 -11.30
N ALA A 98 -5.54 4.36 -10.58
CA ALA A 98 -5.84 5.76 -10.78
C ALA A 98 -4.55 6.56 -10.82
N GLU A 99 -4.48 7.54 -11.69
CA GLU A 99 -3.29 8.36 -11.84
C GLU A 99 -3.68 9.81 -12.01
N ASP A 100 -3.01 10.70 -11.25
CA ASP A 100 -3.12 12.14 -11.43
C ASP A 100 -1.72 12.74 -11.63
N GLU A 101 -1.57 14.05 -11.49
CA GLU A 101 -0.28 14.71 -11.73
C GLU A 101 0.78 14.38 -10.68
N THR A 102 0.39 13.91 -9.50
CA THR A 102 1.32 13.71 -8.38
C THR A 102 1.54 12.26 -8.01
N VAL A 103 0.57 11.40 -8.27
CA VAL A 103 0.60 10.02 -7.79
C VAL A 103 -0.09 9.07 -8.76
N SER A 104 0.40 7.85 -8.78
CA SER A 104 -0.23 6.72 -9.46
C SER A 104 -0.47 5.65 -8.41
N GLU A 105 -1.70 5.16 -8.29
CA GLU A 105 -2.03 4.14 -7.30
C GLU A 105 -2.82 3.01 -7.93
N CYS A 106 -2.51 1.79 -7.51
CA CYS A 106 -3.20 0.59 -7.95
C CYS A 106 -3.72 -0.15 -6.74
N PHE A 107 -4.93 -0.70 -6.85
CA PHE A 107 -5.58 -1.40 -5.75
C PHE A 107 -5.63 -2.89 -6.04
N VAL A 108 -5.20 -3.68 -5.07
CA VAL A 108 -5.37 -5.13 -5.12
C VAL A 108 -6.87 -5.42 -5.04
N PRO A 109 -7.41 -6.33 -5.87
CA PRO A 109 -8.82 -6.72 -5.74
C PRO A 109 -9.13 -7.21 -4.33
N GLN A 110 -10.24 -6.73 -3.75
CA GLN A 110 -10.63 -7.04 -2.37
C GLN A 110 -10.67 -8.55 -2.11
N SER A 111 -11.10 -9.33 -3.10
CA SER A 111 -11.19 -10.78 -2.97
C SER A 111 -9.84 -11.49 -2.78
N LYS A 112 -8.72 -10.80 -3.04
CA LYS A 112 -7.37 -11.35 -2.90
C LYS A 112 -6.68 -10.94 -1.60
N ASN A 113 -7.25 -9.97 -0.89
CA ASN A 113 -6.57 -9.35 0.25
C ASN A 113 -6.19 -10.34 1.35
N ASP A 114 -7.12 -11.13 1.82
CA ASP A 114 -6.86 -12.02 2.96
C ASP A 114 -5.82 -13.09 2.62
N GLU A 115 -5.86 -13.62 1.42
CA GLU A 115 -4.89 -14.59 0.95
C GLU A 115 -3.48 -14.00 0.89
N LEU A 116 -3.37 -12.80 0.35
CA LEU A 116 -2.08 -12.11 0.26
C LEU A 116 -1.54 -11.74 1.63
N VAL A 117 -2.39 -11.23 2.52
CA VAL A 117 -1.96 -10.89 3.89
C VAL A 117 -1.44 -12.11 4.63
N LYS A 118 -2.10 -13.25 4.46
CA LYS A 118 -1.64 -14.50 5.07
C LYS A 118 -0.22 -14.86 4.61
N LEU A 119 0.06 -14.71 3.32
CA LEU A 119 1.40 -14.94 2.77
C LEU A 119 2.40 -13.92 3.28
N PHE A 120 2.02 -12.64 3.34
CA PHE A 120 2.90 -11.58 3.83
C PHE A 120 3.29 -11.79 5.29
N LYS A 121 2.36 -12.29 6.11
CA LYS A 121 2.64 -12.55 7.53
C LYS A 121 3.65 -13.64 7.75
N SER A 122 3.75 -14.60 6.83
CA SER A 122 4.66 -15.74 6.97
C SER A 122 5.92 -15.61 6.12
N GLY A 123 6.01 -14.62 5.26
CA GLY A 123 7.13 -14.46 4.34
C GLY A 123 8.20 -13.50 4.85
N ASN A 124 9.31 -13.46 4.13
CA ASN A 124 10.45 -12.59 4.43
C ASN A 124 10.54 -11.42 3.46
N LYS A 125 10.17 -11.63 2.21
CA LYS A 125 10.18 -10.57 1.20
C LYS A 125 9.07 -10.81 0.20
N VAL A 126 8.63 -9.74 -0.43
CA VAL A 126 7.61 -9.78 -1.47
C VAL A 126 8.12 -9.10 -2.72
N ASN A 127 7.85 -9.69 -3.86
CA ASN A 127 8.18 -9.14 -5.17
C ASN A 127 6.90 -8.71 -5.87
N PHE A 128 6.90 -7.49 -6.38
CA PHE A 128 5.82 -6.95 -7.20
C PHE A 128 6.33 -6.71 -8.60
N LYS A 129 5.69 -7.30 -9.59
CA LYS A 129 5.94 -7.02 -11.01
C LYS A 129 4.77 -6.23 -11.56
N ILE A 130 5.03 -4.98 -11.92
CA ILE A 130 4.00 -4.05 -12.37
C ILE A 130 4.53 -3.36 -13.61
N GLY A 131 3.95 -3.66 -14.78
CA GLY A 131 4.49 -3.16 -16.03
C GLY A 131 5.96 -3.58 -16.19
N ASN A 132 6.85 -2.61 -16.36
CA ASN A 132 8.29 -2.85 -16.47
C ASN A 132 9.00 -2.80 -15.12
N LEU A 133 8.28 -2.58 -14.04
CA LEU A 133 8.88 -2.50 -12.71
C LEU A 133 8.96 -3.87 -12.07
N ASP A 134 10.08 -4.15 -11.44
CA ASP A 134 10.34 -5.37 -10.69
C ASP A 134 10.84 -4.96 -9.32
N LEU A 135 9.94 -4.96 -8.33
CA LEU A 135 10.16 -4.35 -7.03
C LEU A 135 10.18 -5.41 -5.92
N TYR A 136 11.08 -5.23 -4.96
CA TYR A 136 11.17 -6.10 -3.79
C TYR A 136 10.99 -5.28 -2.52
N PHE A 137 10.19 -5.78 -1.60
CA PHE A 137 10.01 -5.16 -0.28
C PHE A 137 10.21 -6.20 0.81
N SER A 138 10.85 -5.78 1.89
CA SER A 138 11.01 -6.60 3.08
C SER A 138 9.67 -6.76 3.79
N LEU A 139 9.39 -7.96 4.28
CA LEU A 139 8.21 -8.24 5.10
C LEU A 139 8.56 -8.26 6.60
N SER A 140 9.77 -7.87 6.97
CA SER A 140 10.16 -7.77 8.38
C SER A 140 9.29 -6.76 9.11
N GLY A 141 8.59 -7.22 10.14
CA GLY A 141 7.68 -6.38 10.91
C GLY A 141 6.25 -6.30 10.38
N PHE A 142 5.95 -6.93 9.25
CA PHE A 142 4.60 -6.86 8.66
C PHE A 142 3.51 -7.31 9.62
N SER A 143 3.68 -8.47 10.26
CA SER A 143 2.65 -9.02 11.15
C SER A 143 2.35 -8.10 12.33
N LYS A 144 3.39 -7.52 12.93
CA LYS A 144 3.22 -6.58 14.04
C LYS A 144 2.55 -5.29 13.58
N ALA A 145 2.95 -4.79 12.42
CA ALA A 145 2.35 -3.60 11.83
C ALA A 145 0.87 -3.83 11.54
N PHE A 146 0.53 -4.96 10.94
CA PHE A 146 -0.85 -5.33 10.63
C PHE A 146 -1.71 -5.37 11.89
N SER A 147 -1.22 -6.03 12.95
CA SER A 147 -1.94 -6.11 14.22
C SER A 147 -2.17 -4.73 14.82
N ARG A 148 -1.16 -3.86 14.81
CA ARG A 148 -1.30 -2.52 15.35
C ARG A 148 -2.27 -1.68 14.56
N ALA A 149 -2.15 -1.65 13.23
CA ALA A 149 -3.04 -0.87 12.36
C ALA A 149 -4.51 -1.30 12.56
N SER A 150 -4.75 -2.60 12.61
CA SER A 150 -6.07 -3.14 12.87
C SER A 150 -6.66 -2.64 14.19
N ARG A 151 -5.84 -2.54 15.25
CA ARG A 151 -6.30 -2.05 16.55
C ARG A 151 -6.56 -0.55 16.56
N LEU A 152 -5.83 0.22 15.75
CA LEU A 152 -5.97 1.67 15.74
C LEU A 152 -7.33 2.16 15.22
N VAL A 153 -8.07 1.32 14.50
CA VAL A 153 -9.38 1.69 13.95
C VAL A 153 -10.56 1.10 14.70
N LYS A 154 -10.32 0.53 15.84
CA LYS A 154 -11.42 0.03 16.66
C LYS A 154 -12.28 1.16 17.21
#